data_4079ad05bf4c64a03c7bc0435f104bc9
#
_entry.id   4079ad05bf4c64a03c7bc0435f104bc9
#
_cell.length_a   1.000
_cell.length_b   1.000
_cell.length_c   1.000
_cell.angle_alpha   90.00
_cell.angle_beta   90.00
_cell.angle_gamma   90.00
#
_symmetry.space_group_name_H-M   'P 1'
#
loop_
_entity.id
_entity.type
_entity.pdbx_description
1 polymer ?
#
loop_
_entity_poly.entity_id
_entity_poly.type
_entity_poly.pdbx_seq_one_letter_code
_entity_poly.pdbx_strand_id
1 'polypeptide(L)'
;VKLITKYNKFLESIQPKDMWDIIPQSVKDLNELFKEHGKKLYLVGGSVRDFLTGDKPKDFDLATDALPDEVLEIVGNTYRTNLQGKAFGVVVVFTKEVPEGMEIATFREDVSKGRNPEVKLGVTIEDDVKRRDLTYNSLFYDLDKREIVDLVGGKSDLEAGITRMVGDPIERFDEDSLRILRAFRFASRYEHPLHKDTEAAIAKRKQLENIDLETGEMKRISQERVWEEVKKAFKQAKDFNFYLNFFTKFDMWDQVFPGANINTDLIKSTDFVVVIANLFKNEPLNRLELKLVQDYKIESDTAKKVMFLLSFSILTPEIAFEMFKKKEQCFITDATILEWIKVCSINDPVKIKFLEYKPSTSAEELMAKGITGRELGLEIKRLEIENFKKLL
;
A
#
# COMPACT_ATOMS: atom_id res chain seq x y z
N VAL A 1 -26.33 -6.65 -24.73
CA VAL A 1 -26.32 -7.88 -23.94
C VAL A 1 -25.61 -9.01 -24.71
N LYS A 2 -26.05 -9.42 -25.93
CA LYS A 2 -25.41 -10.50 -26.68
C LYS A 2 -23.92 -10.29 -27.03
N LEU A 3 -23.47 -9.03 -27.25
CA LEU A 3 -22.07 -8.72 -27.56
C LEU A 3 -21.19 -8.84 -26.31
N ILE A 4 -21.68 -8.38 -25.18
CA ILE A 4 -20.99 -8.48 -23.87
C ILE A 4 -20.85 -9.95 -23.46
N THR A 5 -21.92 -10.75 -23.65
CA THR A 5 -21.88 -12.19 -23.37
C THR A 5 -20.90 -12.94 -24.30
N LYS A 6 -20.79 -12.51 -25.56
CA LYS A 6 -19.84 -13.10 -26.52
C LYS A 6 -18.39 -12.68 -26.21
N TYR A 7 -18.19 -11.44 -25.77
CA TYR A 7 -16.88 -10.93 -25.32
C TYR A 7 -16.42 -11.60 -24.02
N ASN A 8 -17.32 -11.76 -23.05
CA ASN A 8 -17.01 -12.49 -21.82
C ASN A 8 -16.68 -13.96 -22.09
N LYS A 9 -17.44 -14.64 -22.96
CA LYS A 9 -17.11 -16.00 -23.41
C LYS A 9 -15.77 -16.08 -24.14
N PHE A 10 -15.41 -15.07 -24.92
CA PHE A 10 -14.10 -14.98 -25.57
C PHE A 10 -12.99 -14.78 -24.53
N LEU A 11 -13.18 -13.89 -23.55
CA LEU A 11 -12.23 -13.69 -22.43
C LEU A 11 -12.07 -14.97 -21.60
N GLU A 12 -13.16 -15.69 -21.30
CA GLU A 12 -13.12 -17.00 -20.62
C GLU A 12 -12.33 -18.04 -21.42
N SER A 13 -12.36 -17.97 -22.76
CA SER A 13 -11.64 -18.91 -23.63
C SER A 13 -10.14 -18.67 -23.73
N ILE A 14 -9.66 -17.47 -23.36
CA ILE A 14 -8.22 -17.09 -23.35
C ILE A 14 -7.62 -17.08 -21.95
N GLN A 15 -8.42 -17.26 -20.89
CA GLN A 15 -7.91 -17.47 -19.54
C GLN A 15 -7.25 -18.85 -19.43
N PRO A 16 -6.11 -18.98 -18.74
CA PRO A 16 -5.53 -20.27 -18.46
C PRO A 16 -6.56 -21.14 -17.75
N LYS A 17 -6.81 -22.34 -18.28
CA LYS A 17 -7.77 -23.29 -17.70
C LYS A 17 -7.28 -23.88 -16.37
N ASP A 18 -5.97 -23.88 -16.18
CA ASP A 18 -5.30 -24.38 -14.98
C ASP A 18 -4.28 -23.34 -14.51
N MET A 19 -4.19 -23.15 -13.19
CA MET A 19 -3.17 -22.32 -12.58
C MET A 19 -1.75 -22.84 -12.93
N TRP A 20 -1.59 -24.13 -13.13
CA TRP A 20 -0.34 -24.76 -13.56
C TRP A 20 0.24 -24.14 -14.85
N ASP A 21 -0.59 -23.66 -15.75
CA ASP A 21 -0.15 -23.11 -17.05
C ASP A 21 0.59 -21.78 -16.90
N ILE A 22 0.32 -21.04 -15.82
CA ILE A 22 0.91 -19.72 -15.56
C ILE A 22 2.02 -19.72 -14.51
N ILE A 23 2.23 -20.85 -13.83
CA ILE A 23 3.28 -21.00 -12.82
C ILE A 23 4.65 -21.02 -13.51
N PRO A 24 5.64 -20.23 -13.03
CA PRO A 24 7.01 -20.27 -13.54
C PRO A 24 7.60 -21.68 -13.54
N GLN A 25 8.44 -21.99 -14.52
CA GLN A 25 9.09 -23.30 -14.59
C GLN A 25 9.94 -23.56 -13.34
N SER A 26 10.60 -22.54 -12.82
CA SER A 26 11.40 -22.66 -11.59
C SER A 26 10.59 -23.06 -10.35
N VAL A 27 9.29 -22.70 -10.28
CA VAL A 27 8.40 -23.19 -9.20
C VAL A 27 8.08 -24.68 -9.39
N LYS A 28 7.88 -25.11 -10.64
CA LYS A 28 7.66 -26.53 -10.95
C LYS A 28 8.89 -27.37 -10.64
N ASP A 29 10.07 -26.86 -10.98
CA ASP A 29 11.36 -27.51 -10.67
C ASP A 29 11.59 -27.62 -9.16
N LEU A 30 11.25 -26.56 -8.40
CA LEU A 30 11.27 -26.60 -6.93
C LEU A 30 10.30 -27.66 -6.39
N ASN A 31 9.09 -27.76 -6.95
CA ASN A 31 8.13 -28.78 -6.52
C ASN A 31 8.67 -30.20 -6.68
N GLU A 32 9.32 -30.51 -7.80
CA GLU A 32 9.93 -31.82 -8.01
C GLU A 32 11.06 -32.09 -7.00
N LEU A 33 11.90 -31.08 -6.70
CA LEU A 33 12.94 -31.22 -5.68
C LEU A 33 12.35 -31.51 -4.29
N PHE A 34 11.28 -30.78 -3.88
CA PHE A 34 10.63 -31.04 -2.59
C PHE A 34 10.03 -32.44 -2.53
N LYS A 35 9.41 -32.87 -3.61
CA LYS A 35 8.81 -34.21 -3.74
C LYS A 35 9.85 -35.32 -3.65
N GLU A 36 11.02 -35.18 -4.26
CA GLU A 36 12.15 -36.13 -4.15
C GLU A 36 12.62 -36.33 -2.69
N HIS A 37 12.44 -35.28 -1.85
CA HIS A 37 12.74 -35.28 -0.42
C HIS A 37 11.53 -35.66 0.46
N GLY A 38 10.40 -36.07 -0.15
CA GLY A 38 9.19 -36.47 0.56
C GLY A 38 8.45 -35.28 1.21
N LYS A 39 8.69 -34.05 0.74
CA LYS A 39 8.06 -32.80 1.22
C LYS A 39 7.05 -32.28 0.24
N LYS A 40 6.06 -31.56 0.75
CA LYS A 40 5.00 -30.92 -0.05
C LYS A 40 5.29 -29.45 -0.26
N LEU A 41 4.92 -28.96 -1.43
CA LEU A 41 5.02 -27.53 -1.76
C LEU A 41 3.68 -27.03 -2.30
N TYR A 42 3.26 -25.87 -1.82
CA TYR A 42 2.01 -25.23 -2.20
C TYR A 42 2.28 -23.79 -2.64
N LEU A 43 1.59 -23.30 -3.67
CA LEU A 43 1.42 -21.86 -3.81
C LEU A 43 0.40 -21.37 -2.79
N VAL A 44 0.54 -20.13 -2.31
CA VAL A 44 -0.33 -19.64 -1.24
C VAL A 44 -0.72 -18.17 -1.40
N GLY A 45 -1.89 -17.82 -0.90
CA GLY A 45 -2.31 -16.45 -0.69
C GLY A 45 -2.58 -15.65 -1.96
N GLY A 46 -1.76 -14.63 -2.18
CA GLY A 46 -1.95 -13.64 -3.26
C GLY A 46 -2.06 -14.23 -4.64
N SER A 47 -1.16 -15.13 -5.00
CA SER A 47 -1.11 -15.77 -6.33
C SER A 47 -2.36 -16.60 -6.63
N VAL A 48 -2.82 -17.39 -5.65
CA VAL A 48 -4.02 -18.25 -5.82
C VAL A 48 -5.28 -17.40 -5.93
N ARG A 49 -5.42 -16.39 -5.05
CA ARG A 49 -6.55 -15.46 -5.11
C ARG A 49 -6.58 -14.69 -6.43
N ASP A 50 -5.45 -14.11 -6.87
CA ASP A 50 -5.37 -13.30 -8.08
C ASP A 50 -5.69 -14.15 -9.32
N PHE A 51 -5.25 -15.40 -9.38
CA PHE A 51 -5.67 -16.34 -10.40
C PHE A 51 -7.19 -16.53 -10.45
N LEU A 52 -7.83 -16.75 -9.29
CA LEU A 52 -9.28 -16.94 -9.20
C LEU A 52 -10.09 -15.70 -9.59
N THR A 53 -9.52 -14.49 -9.38
CA THR A 53 -10.16 -13.23 -9.81
C THR A 53 -9.90 -12.90 -11.29
N GLY A 54 -9.09 -13.70 -11.99
CA GLY A 54 -8.68 -13.44 -13.36
C GLY A 54 -7.57 -12.40 -13.49
N ASP A 55 -6.98 -11.99 -12.37
CA ASP A 55 -5.81 -11.14 -12.33
C ASP A 55 -4.54 -11.98 -12.58
N LYS A 56 -3.53 -11.38 -13.21
CA LYS A 56 -2.23 -12.04 -13.36
C LYS A 56 -1.49 -12.00 -12.01
N PRO A 57 -1.14 -13.16 -11.42
CA PRO A 57 -0.30 -13.20 -10.23
C PRO A 57 1.02 -12.47 -10.47
N LYS A 58 1.45 -11.67 -9.48
CA LYS A 58 2.71 -10.92 -9.54
C LYS A 58 3.81 -11.61 -8.77
N ASP A 59 3.46 -12.15 -7.60
CA ASP A 59 4.36 -12.81 -6.68
C ASP A 59 3.91 -14.27 -6.51
N PHE A 60 4.87 -15.18 -6.34
CA PHE A 60 4.60 -16.61 -6.15
C PHE A 60 5.15 -17.03 -4.78
N ASP A 61 4.37 -16.74 -3.73
CA ASP A 61 4.68 -17.20 -2.38
C ASP A 61 4.36 -18.69 -2.24
N LEU A 62 5.26 -19.40 -1.58
CA LEU A 62 5.19 -20.85 -1.37
C LEU A 62 5.05 -21.18 0.11
N ALA A 63 4.40 -22.29 0.39
CA ALA A 63 4.31 -22.86 1.74
C ALA A 63 4.63 -24.36 1.72
N THR A 64 5.22 -24.87 2.80
CA THR A 64 5.72 -26.24 2.86
C THR A 64 5.62 -26.83 4.28
N ASP A 65 5.59 -28.16 4.37
CA ASP A 65 5.78 -28.91 5.60
C ASP A 65 7.26 -29.12 5.96
N ALA A 66 8.20 -28.73 5.08
CA ALA A 66 9.63 -28.77 5.36
C ALA A 66 10.03 -27.68 6.37
N LEU A 67 10.90 -28.01 7.32
CA LEU A 67 11.53 -27.03 8.21
C LEU A 67 12.56 -26.18 7.44
N PRO A 68 12.92 -24.98 7.92
CA PRO A 68 13.83 -24.10 7.20
C PRO A 68 15.19 -24.74 6.87
N ASP A 69 15.74 -25.58 7.74
CA ASP A 69 16.98 -26.30 7.47
C ASP A 69 16.79 -27.36 6.40
N GLU A 70 15.65 -28.06 6.39
CA GLU A 70 15.30 -29.01 5.33
C GLU A 70 15.09 -28.29 3.99
N VAL A 71 14.47 -27.11 3.99
CA VAL A 71 14.36 -26.27 2.78
C VAL A 71 15.75 -25.96 2.22
N LEU A 72 16.72 -25.60 3.08
CA LEU A 72 18.10 -25.32 2.66
C LEU A 72 18.80 -26.55 2.10
N GLU A 73 18.58 -27.74 2.67
CA GLU A 73 19.11 -28.99 2.15
C GLU A 73 18.53 -29.33 0.77
N ILE A 74 17.19 -29.16 0.61
CA ILE A 74 16.47 -29.43 -0.63
C ILE A 74 16.94 -28.51 -1.76
N VAL A 75 17.03 -27.20 -1.52
CA VAL A 75 17.44 -26.25 -2.57
C VAL A 75 18.95 -26.28 -2.81
N GLY A 76 19.73 -26.74 -1.81
CA GLY A 76 21.17 -26.96 -1.88
C GLY A 76 21.93 -25.75 -2.41
N ASN A 77 22.95 -26.03 -3.24
CA ASN A 77 23.75 -25.02 -3.94
C ASN A 77 23.14 -24.61 -5.29
N THR A 78 21.97 -25.15 -5.66
CA THR A 78 21.31 -24.90 -6.95
C THR A 78 20.74 -23.50 -7.01
N TYR A 79 20.22 -23.01 -5.88
CA TYR A 79 19.56 -21.71 -5.78
C TYR A 79 20.22 -20.82 -4.73
N ARG A 80 20.34 -19.52 -5.08
CA ARG A 80 20.74 -18.51 -4.09
C ARG A 80 19.59 -18.32 -3.09
N THR A 81 19.91 -18.20 -1.79
CA THR A 81 18.93 -18.03 -0.71
C THR A 81 19.21 -16.78 0.12
N ASN A 82 18.15 -16.27 0.80
CA ASN A 82 18.26 -15.28 1.87
C ASN A 82 17.54 -15.81 3.12
N LEU A 83 18.20 -15.68 4.26
CA LEU A 83 17.81 -16.30 5.54
C LEU A 83 17.28 -15.29 6.57
N GLN A 84 17.07 -14.05 6.21
CA GLN A 84 16.60 -13.02 7.15
C GLN A 84 15.27 -13.39 7.84
N GLY A 85 14.42 -14.17 7.17
CA GLY A 85 13.15 -14.67 7.70
C GLY A 85 13.22 -16.03 8.40
N LYS A 86 14.41 -16.67 8.47
CA LYS A 86 14.55 -18.06 8.94
C LYS A 86 13.97 -18.31 10.34
N ALA A 87 14.16 -17.37 11.26
CA ALA A 87 13.63 -17.46 12.62
C ALA A 87 12.08 -17.51 12.66
N PHE A 88 11.42 -17.02 11.60
CA PHE A 88 9.97 -17.05 11.43
C PHE A 88 9.51 -18.15 10.44
N GLY A 89 10.40 -19.06 10.10
CA GLY A 89 10.08 -20.16 9.19
C GLY A 89 10.12 -19.80 7.71
N VAL A 90 10.76 -18.71 7.30
CA VAL A 90 10.78 -18.24 5.90
C VAL A 90 12.20 -18.29 5.33
N VAL A 91 12.33 -18.92 4.16
CA VAL A 91 13.54 -18.91 3.33
C VAL A 91 13.19 -18.30 1.99
N VAL A 92 13.95 -17.27 1.55
CA VAL A 92 13.75 -16.68 0.22
C VAL A 92 14.68 -17.36 -0.77
N VAL A 93 14.13 -17.84 -1.87
CA VAL A 93 14.84 -18.53 -2.96
C VAL A 93 14.81 -17.67 -4.22
N PHE A 94 15.97 -17.42 -4.82
CA PHE A 94 16.11 -16.62 -6.03
C PHE A 94 16.35 -17.51 -7.24
N THR A 95 15.59 -17.25 -8.31
CA THR A 95 15.74 -17.96 -9.58
C THR A 95 15.99 -16.98 -10.72
N LYS A 96 16.32 -17.48 -11.91
CA LYS A 96 16.44 -16.60 -13.10
C LYS A 96 15.13 -16.00 -13.55
N GLU A 97 14.00 -16.74 -13.35
CA GLU A 97 12.67 -16.30 -13.72
C GLU A 97 12.05 -15.36 -12.67
N VAL A 98 12.47 -15.49 -11.40
CA VAL A 98 12.00 -14.69 -10.26
C VAL A 98 13.21 -14.12 -9.52
N PRO A 99 13.87 -13.11 -10.10
CA PRO A 99 15.11 -12.53 -9.56
C PRO A 99 14.86 -11.73 -8.27
N GLU A 100 13.64 -11.26 -8.00
CA GLU A 100 13.22 -10.66 -6.75
C GLU A 100 13.14 -11.64 -5.58
N GLY A 101 13.07 -12.94 -5.87
CA GLY A 101 12.98 -14.01 -4.90
C GLY A 101 11.55 -14.47 -4.63
N MET A 102 11.43 -15.74 -4.25
CA MET A 102 10.19 -16.38 -3.81
C MET A 102 10.32 -16.74 -2.33
N GLU A 103 9.34 -16.38 -1.52
CA GLU A 103 9.29 -16.78 -0.13
C GLU A 103 8.79 -18.23 -0.02
N ILE A 104 9.55 -19.10 0.62
CA ILE A 104 9.13 -20.46 1.01
C ILE A 104 8.92 -20.45 2.51
N ALA A 105 7.67 -20.50 2.94
CA ALA A 105 7.29 -20.46 4.34
C ALA A 105 6.97 -21.87 4.87
N THR A 106 7.65 -22.30 5.92
CA THR A 106 7.27 -23.49 6.68
C THR A 106 5.90 -23.28 7.32
N PHE A 107 5.01 -24.29 7.29
CA PHE A 107 3.76 -24.25 8.04
C PHE A 107 4.04 -23.98 9.51
N ARG A 108 3.33 -23.01 10.08
CA ARG A 108 3.55 -22.55 11.45
C ARG A 108 2.26 -22.20 12.16
N GLU A 109 2.33 -22.28 13.47
CA GLU A 109 1.36 -21.75 14.41
C GLU A 109 1.99 -20.59 15.18
N ASP A 110 1.28 -19.48 15.30
CA ASP A 110 1.72 -18.32 16.10
C ASP A 110 1.33 -18.60 17.57
N VAL A 111 2.32 -18.81 18.45
CA VAL A 111 2.10 -19.23 19.86
C VAL A 111 1.89 -18.03 20.78
N SER A 112 2.41 -16.87 20.38
CA SER A 112 2.23 -15.61 21.10
C SER A 112 1.56 -14.56 20.21
N LYS A 113 1.05 -13.49 20.83
CA LYS A 113 0.40 -12.38 20.10
C LYS A 113 1.43 -11.32 19.67
N GLY A 114 1.08 -10.46 18.73
CA GLY A 114 1.89 -9.32 18.30
C GLY A 114 2.57 -9.50 16.94
N ARG A 115 3.43 -8.53 16.58
CA ARG A 115 4.07 -8.47 15.25
C ARG A 115 5.04 -9.62 14.96
N ASN A 116 5.83 -9.99 15.97
CA ASN A 116 6.86 -11.02 15.88
C ASN A 116 6.53 -12.11 16.91
N PRO A 117 5.47 -12.90 16.66
CA PRO A 117 5.07 -13.94 17.60
C PRO A 117 6.17 -15.01 17.72
N GLU A 118 6.23 -15.64 18.86
CA GLU A 118 6.90 -16.93 18.93
C GLU A 118 6.15 -17.91 18.01
N VAL A 119 6.88 -18.67 17.23
CA VAL A 119 6.30 -19.54 16.22
C VAL A 119 6.66 -21.00 16.51
N LYS A 120 5.69 -21.88 16.36
CA LYS A 120 5.89 -23.32 16.32
C LYS A 120 5.88 -23.75 14.86
N LEU A 121 7.01 -24.26 14.39
CA LEU A 121 7.20 -24.73 13.01
C LEU A 121 6.85 -26.21 12.87
N GLY A 122 6.61 -26.67 11.63
CA GLY A 122 6.33 -28.06 11.32
C GLY A 122 4.94 -28.53 11.78
N VAL A 123 4.00 -27.63 11.82
CA VAL A 123 2.58 -27.91 12.06
C VAL A 123 1.88 -28.32 10.75
N THR A 124 0.59 -28.67 10.83
CA THR A 124 -0.20 -29.01 9.64
C THR A 124 -0.63 -27.77 8.84
N ILE A 125 -1.06 -27.99 7.61
CA ILE A 125 -1.66 -26.90 6.78
C ILE A 125 -2.94 -26.34 7.43
N GLU A 126 -3.71 -27.20 8.13
CA GLU A 126 -4.91 -26.81 8.88
C GLU A 126 -4.60 -25.88 10.05
N ASP A 127 -3.41 -26.01 10.66
CA ASP A 127 -2.98 -25.09 11.72
C ASP A 127 -2.44 -23.79 11.13
N ASP A 128 -1.66 -23.84 10.05
CA ASP A 128 -1.15 -22.64 9.37
C ASP A 128 -2.25 -21.75 8.85
N VAL A 129 -3.35 -22.30 8.34
CA VAL A 129 -4.46 -21.52 7.80
C VAL A 129 -5.16 -20.69 8.89
N LYS A 130 -5.23 -21.19 10.14
CA LYS A 130 -5.93 -20.52 11.26
C LYS A 130 -5.31 -19.19 11.64
N ARG A 131 -3.99 -19.00 11.46
CA ARG A 131 -3.29 -17.75 11.80
C ARG A 131 -3.39 -16.68 10.70
N ARG A 132 -3.89 -17.03 9.51
CA ARG A 132 -3.98 -16.10 8.38
C ARG A 132 -5.04 -15.04 8.60
N ASP A 133 -4.99 -13.97 7.79
CA ASP A 133 -5.87 -12.81 7.95
C ASP A 133 -7.28 -13.03 7.35
N LEU A 134 -7.37 -13.13 6.03
CA LEU A 134 -8.63 -13.20 5.30
C LEU A 134 -8.82 -14.55 4.63
N THR A 135 -10.06 -15.02 4.57
CA THR A 135 -10.40 -16.33 4.02
C THR A 135 -9.85 -16.53 2.61
N TYR A 136 -10.04 -15.58 1.71
CA TYR A 136 -9.56 -15.68 0.33
C TYR A 136 -8.05 -15.41 0.16
N ASN A 137 -7.35 -14.91 1.19
CA ASN A 137 -5.87 -14.86 1.24
C ASN A 137 -5.27 -16.14 1.84
N SER A 138 -6.12 -17.07 2.25
CA SER A 138 -5.76 -18.32 2.92
C SER A 138 -5.95 -19.54 2.02
N LEU A 139 -6.08 -19.29 0.72
CA LEU A 139 -6.16 -20.32 -0.29
C LEU A 139 -4.76 -20.86 -0.61
N PHE A 140 -4.67 -22.16 -0.81
CA PHE A 140 -3.48 -22.86 -1.26
C PHE A 140 -3.74 -23.50 -2.63
N TYR A 141 -2.68 -23.74 -3.39
CA TYR A 141 -2.72 -24.58 -4.57
C TYR A 141 -1.69 -25.69 -4.41
N ASP A 142 -2.17 -26.91 -4.34
CA ASP A 142 -1.34 -28.12 -4.26
C ASP A 142 -0.66 -28.34 -5.61
N LEU A 143 0.68 -28.20 -5.64
CA LEU A 143 1.46 -28.30 -6.86
C LEU A 143 1.51 -29.74 -7.42
N ASP A 144 1.42 -30.76 -6.55
CA ASP A 144 1.40 -32.16 -6.99
C ASP A 144 0.05 -32.56 -7.58
N LYS A 145 -1.03 -32.22 -6.87
CA LYS A 145 -2.39 -32.59 -7.28
C LYS A 145 -3.00 -31.63 -8.31
N ARG A 146 -2.40 -30.42 -8.43
CA ARG A 146 -2.89 -29.33 -9.29
C ARG A 146 -4.31 -28.90 -8.94
N GLU A 147 -4.60 -28.80 -7.66
CA GLU A 147 -5.91 -28.43 -7.15
C GLU A 147 -5.83 -27.33 -6.09
N ILE A 148 -6.90 -26.52 -6.00
CA ILE A 148 -7.02 -25.50 -4.96
C ILE A 148 -7.48 -26.16 -3.67
N VAL A 149 -6.73 -25.94 -2.59
CA VAL A 149 -7.05 -26.38 -1.24
C VAL A 149 -7.64 -25.18 -0.48
N ASP A 150 -8.91 -25.25 -0.15
CA ASP A 150 -9.66 -24.24 0.59
C ASP A 150 -10.19 -24.83 1.90
N LEU A 151 -9.57 -24.47 3.01
CA LEU A 151 -9.89 -24.97 4.35
C LEU A 151 -10.80 -24.05 5.15
N VAL A 152 -11.09 -22.83 4.63
CA VAL A 152 -11.81 -21.77 5.39
C VAL A 152 -12.92 -21.09 4.59
N GLY A 153 -13.27 -21.62 3.43
CA GLY A 153 -14.32 -21.08 2.57
C GLY A 153 -13.94 -19.82 1.80
N GLY A 154 -12.63 -19.60 1.57
CA GLY A 154 -12.12 -18.42 0.89
C GLY A 154 -12.58 -18.29 -0.57
N LYS A 155 -12.72 -19.42 -1.28
CA LYS A 155 -13.26 -19.43 -2.66
C LYS A 155 -14.71 -18.96 -2.67
N SER A 156 -15.54 -19.48 -1.77
CA SER A 156 -16.95 -19.09 -1.65
C SER A 156 -17.10 -17.60 -1.29
N ASP A 157 -16.28 -17.08 -0.36
CA ASP A 157 -16.30 -15.66 -0.01
C ASP A 157 -15.87 -14.77 -1.18
N LEU A 158 -14.87 -15.21 -1.96
CA LEU A 158 -14.41 -14.49 -3.15
C LEU A 158 -15.49 -14.43 -4.22
N GLU A 159 -16.15 -15.57 -4.50
CA GLU A 159 -17.27 -15.68 -5.45
C GLU A 159 -18.51 -14.87 -5.00
N ALA A 160 -18.78 -14.85 -3.69
CA ALA A 160 -19.86 -14.05 -3.10
C ALA A 160 -19.53 -12.55 -3.00
N GLY A 161 -18.30 -12.15 -3.27
CA GLY A 161 -17.84 -10.77 -3.12
C GLY A 161 -17.84 -10.29 -1.67
N ILE A 162 -17.32 -11.08 -0.74
CA ILE A 162 -17.33 -10.78 0.71
C ILE A 162 -15.91 -10.80 1.25
N THR A 163 -15.57 -9.80 2.08
CA THR A 163 -14.31 -9.77 2.82
C THR A 163 -14.52 -10.28 4.24
N ARG A 164 -13.97 -11.46 4.56
CA ARG A 164 -14.12 -12.14 5.85
C ARG A 164 -12.77 -12.47 6.47
N MET A 165 -12.65 -12.27 7.80
CA MET A 165 -11.52 -12.78 8.60
C MET A 165 -11.59 -14.29 8.75
N VAL A 166 -10.42 -14.94 8.85
CA VAL A 166 -10.33 -16.36 9.20
C VAL A 166 -10.68 -16.56 10.68
N GLY A 167 -11.56 -17.51 11.00
CA GLY A 167 -11.93 -17.83 12.37
C GLY A 167 -12.68 -16.69 13.10
N ASP A 168 -12.36 -16.45 14.37
CA ASP A 168 -12.93 -15.35 15.14
C ASP A 168 -12.21 -14.02 14.83
N PRO A 169 -12.91 -13.01 14.28
CA PRO A 169 -12.29 -11.72 13.94
C PRO A 169 -11.72 -10.97 15.15
N ILE A 170 -12.31 -11.10 16.35
CA ILE A 170 -11.81 -10.46 17.57
C ILE A 170 -10.42 -11.03 17.91
N GLU A 171 -10.29 -12.35 17.93
CA GLU A 171 -9.00 -13.01 18.19
C GLU A 171 -7.94 -12.56 17.17
N ARG A 172 -8.30 -12.51 15.88
CA ARG A 172 -7.38 -12.06 14.81
C ARG A 172 -6.92 -10.61 15.00
N PHE A 173 -7.81 -9.71 15.46
CA PHE A 173 -7.47 -8.32 15.74
C PHE A 173 -6.64 -8.18 17.02
N ASP A 174 -6.86 -9.02 18.02
CA ASP A 174 -6.06 -9.05 19.25
C ASP A 174 -4.64 -9.59 19.02
N GLU A 175 -4.46 -10.47 18.03
CA GLU A 175 -3.13 -10.92 17.61
C GLU A 175 -2.35 -9.81 16.89
N ASP A 176 -2.98 -9.11 15.94
CA ASP A 176 -2.40 -7.97 15.24
C ASP A 176 -3.50 -7.05 14.72
N SER A 177 -3.69 -5.91 15.38
CA SER A 177 -4.73 -4.94 15.03
C SER A 177 -4.54 -4.31 13.63
N LEU A 178 -3.34 -4.39 13.02
CA LEU A 178 -3.11 -3.98 11.63
C LEU A 178 -4.01 -4.75 10.66
N ARG A 179 -4.47 -5.95 11.03
CA ARG A 179 -5.40 -6.73 10.22
C ARG A 179 -6.71 -6.01 9.94
N ILE A 180 -7.11 -5.04 10.77
CA ILE A 180 -8.25 -4.14 10.50
C ILE A 180 -8.00 -3.33 9.22
N LEU A 181 -6.85 -2.66 9.14
CA LEU A 181 -6.50 -1.87 7.95
C LEU A 181 -6.28 -2.75 6.71
N ARG A 182 -5.76 -3.97 6.91
CA ARG A 182 -5.65 -4.97 5.84
C ARG A 182 -7.02 -5.39 5.33
N ALA A 183 -8.00 -5.64 6.23
CA ALA A 183 -9.37 -5.96 5.83
C ALA A 183 -9.98 -4.82 5.00
N PHE A 184 -9.80 -3.57 5.40
CA PHE A 184 -10.24 -2.40 4.63
C PHE A 184 -9.56 -2.32 3.26
N ARG A 185 -8.24 -2.57 3.19
CA ARG A 185 -7.49 -2.55 1.93
C ARG A 185 -7.98 -3.58 0.95
N PHE A 186 -8.17 -4.81 1.39
CA PHE A 186 -8.67 -5.88 0.51
C PHE A 186 -10.14 -5.69 0.14
N ALA A 187 -10.97 -5.23 1.07
CA ALA A 187 -12.34 -4.83 0.78
C ALA A 187 -12.38 -3.77 -0.35
N SER A 188 -11.49 -2.78 -0.28
CA SER A 188 -11.41 -1.69 -1.27
C SER A 188 -10.82 -2.14 -2.60
N ARG A 189 -9.87 -3.09 -2.59
CA ARG A 189 -9.29 -3.65 -3.83
C ARG A 189 -10.35 -4.28 -4.71
N TYR A 190 -11.32 -4.95 -4.11
CA TYR A 190 -12.36 -5.69 -4.83
C TYR A 190 -13.75 -5.02 -4.77
N GLU A 191 -13.90 -3.94 -4.00
CA GLU A 191 -15.17 -3.30 -3.66
C GLU A 191 -16.14 -4.28 -2.97
N HIS A 192 -15.58 -5.20 -2.20
CA HIS A 192 -16.34 -6.18 -1.43
C HIS A 192 -16.73 -5.63 -0.06
N PRO A 193 -18.00 -5.74 0.38
CA PRO A 193 -18.37 -5.44 1.75
C PRO A 193 -17.65 -6.36 2.75
N LEU A 194 -17.49 -5.88 3.97
CA LEU A 194 -17.05 -6.72 5.07
C LEU A 194 -18.16 -7.71 5.46
N HIS A 195 -17.78 -8.94 5.82
CA HIS A 195 -18.70 -9.88 6.43
C HIS A 195 -19.22 -9.31 7.76
N LYS A 196 -20.50 -9.59 8.09
CA LYS A 196 -21.18 -9.05 9.30
C LYS A 196 -20.39 -9.25 10.59
N ASP A 197 -19.76 -10.43 10.77
CA ASP A 197 -19.00 -10.73 11.98
C ASP A 197 -17.67 -9.95 12.02
N THR A 198 -17.01 -9.79 10.86
CA THR A 198 -15.81 -8.95 10.72
C THR A 198 -16.13 -7.49 11.01
N GLU A 199 -17.25 -6.99 10.48
CA GLU A 199 -17.72 -5.62 10.71
C GLU A 199 -18.07 -5.37 12.20
N ALA A 200 -18.80 -6.29 12.82
CA ALA A 200 -19.15 -6.22 14.24
C ALA A 200 -17.92 -6.27 15.15
N ALA A 201 -16.91 -7.07 14.79
CA ALA A 201 -15.65 -7.15 15.52
C ALA A 201 -14.86 -5.84 15.43
N ILE A 202 -14.77 -5.21 14.25
CA ILE A 202 -14.12 -3.91 14.09
C ILE A 202 -14.82 -2.84 14.92
N ALA A 203 -16.15 -2.80 14.93
CA ALA A 203 -16.91 -1.85 15.74
C ALA A 203 -16.60 -1.97 17.25
N LYS A 204 -16.30 -3.19 17.73
CA LYS A 204 -15.93 -3.46 19.13
C LYS A 204 -14.44 -3.22 19.41
N ARG A 205 -13.56 -3.48 18.45
CA ARG A 205 -12.09 -3.52 18.59
C ARG A 205 -11.41 -2.68 17.51
N LYS A 206 -11.73 -1.38 17.48
CA LYS A 206 -11.23 -0.44 16.47
C LYS A 206 -9.86 0.18 16.76
N GLN A 207 -9.31 -0.05 17.95
CA GLN A 207 -8.00 0.50 18.34
C GLN A 207 -6.87 -0.20 17.58
N LEU A 208 -5.97 0.61 17.03
CA LEU A 208 -4.76 0.12 16.36
C LEU A 208 -3.63 -0.07 17.39
N GLU A 209 -3.85 -1.03 18.30
CA GLU A 209 -2.97 -1.35 19.42
C GLU A 209 -2.76 -2.86 19.49
N ASN A 210 -1.57 -3.28 19.86
CA ASN A 210 -1.23 -4.66 20.15
C ASN A 210 -0.69 -4.76 21.56
N ILE A 211 -0.82 -5.96 22.17
CA ILE A 211 -0.18 -6.23 23.45
C ILE A 211 1.34 -6.24 23.27
N ASP A 212 2.04 -5.50 24.10
CA ASP A 212 3.49 -5.58 24.21
C ASP A 212 3.84 -6.80 25.05
N LEU A 213 4.58 -7.74 24.48
CA LEU A 213 4.89 -9.03 25.13
C LEU A 213 5.86 -8.90 26.31
N GLU A 214 6.66 -7.84 26.36
CA GLU A 214 7.61 -7.60 27.44
C GLU A 214 6.94 -6.96 28.66
N THR A 215 6.04 -6.00 28.42
CA THR A 215 5.38 -5.24 29.48
C THR A 215 3.98 -5.70 29.81
N GLY A 216 3.31 -6.46 28.90
CA GLY A 216 1.89 -6.82 28.99
C GLY A 216 0.94 -5.65 28.74
N GLU A 217 1.43 -4.48 28.38
CA GLU A 217 0.61 -3.30 28.13
C GLU A 217 0.15 -3.22 26.67
N MET A 218 -1.00 -2.56 26.45
CA MET A 218 -1.44 -2.22 25.10
C MET A 218 -0.61 -1.07 24.56
N LYS A 219 0.08 -1.31 23.45
CA LYS A 219 0.85 -0.29 22.73
C LYS A 219 0.27 -0.08 21.34
N ARG A 220 0.21 1.18 20.94
CA ARG A 220 -0.16 1.55 19.59
C ARG A 220 0.79 0.90 18.58
N ILE A 221 0.24 0.37 17.48
CA ILE A 221 1.09 -0.13 16.39
C ILE A 221 1.88 1.03 15.78
N SER A 222 3.06 0.73 15.24
CA SER A 222 3.92 1.78 14.71
C SER A 222 3.27 2.49 13.53
N GLN A 223 3.44 3.81 13.47
CA GLN A 223 2.84 4.64 12.44
C GLN A 223 3.39 4.32 11.05
N GLU A 224 4.61 3.78 10.95
CA GLU A 224 5.18 3.25 9.71
C GLU A 224 4.31 2.13 9.13
N ARG A 225 3.84 1.20 9.97
CA ARG A 225 2.97 0.10 9.53
C ARG A 225 1.60 0.61 9.06
N VAL A 226 1.03 1.58 9.79
CA VAL A 226 -0.23 2.23 9.42
C VAL A 226 -0.09 2.89 8.06
N TRP A 227 0.95 3.71 7.89
CA TRP A 227 1.21 4.44 6.65
C TRP A 227 1.46 3.51 5.45
N GLU A 228 2.21 2.43 5.66
CA GLU A 228 2.43 1.41 4.62
C GLU A 228 1.11 0.78 4.13
N GLU A 229 0.16 0.48 5.03
CA GLU A 229 -1.15 -0.05 4.62
C GLU A 229 -1.99 1.00 3.88
N VAL A 230 -1.94 2.28 4.26
CA VAL A 230 -2.58 3.39 3.52
C VAL A 230 -2.02 3.51 2.11
N LYS A 231 -0.70 3.48 1.94
CA LYS A 231 -0.05 3.51 0.61
C LYS A 231 -0.41 2.31 -0.25
N LYS A 232 -0.40 1.11 0.34
CA LYS A 232 -0.81 -0.11 -0.36
C LYS A 232 -2.27 -0.04 -0.79
N ALA A 233 -3.14 0.49 0.08
CA ALA A 233 -4.56 0.66 -0.24
C ALA A 233 -4.75 1.61 -1.42
N PHE A 234 -4.07 2.76 -1.44
CA PHE A 234 -4.13 3.68 -2.58
C PHE A 234 -3.73 3.02 -3.91
N LYS A 235 -2.65 2.21 -3.88
CA LYS A 235 -2.16 1.52 -5.08
C LYS A 235 -3.07 0.38 -5.57
N GLN A 236 -3.87 -0.20 -4.68
CA GLN A 236 -4.62 -1.43 -4.95
C GLN A 236 -6.12 -1.23 -5.05
N ALA A 237 -6.68 -0.21 -4.39
CA ALA A 237 -8.11 0.06 -4.41
C ALA A 237 -8.57 0.51 -5.81
N LYS A 238 -9.72 0.04 -6.24
CA LYS A 238 -10.39 0.53 -7.45
C LYS A 238 -10.88 1.96 -7.27
N ASP A 239 -11.43 2.24 -6.09
CA ASP A 239 -11.75 3.59 -5.60
C ASP A 239 -11.17 3.74 -4.19
N PHE A 240 -10.18 4.63 -4.02
CA PHE A 240 -9.55 4.84 -2.71
C PHE A 240 -10.50 5.45 -1.69
N ASN A 241 -11.54 6.16 -2.13
CA ASN A 241 -12.58 6.67 -1.23
C ASN A 241 -13.34 5.54 -0.53
N PHE A 242 -13.44 4.37 -1.17
CA PHE A 242 -14.04 3.19 -0.52
C PHE A 242 -13.23 2.79 0.73
N TYR A 243 -11.89 2.85 0.66
CA TYR A 243 -11.00 2.61 1.79
C TYR A 243 -11.13 3.70 2.87
N LEU A 244 -11.12 4.97 2.48
CA LEU A 244 -11.21 6.10 3.41
C LEU A 244 -12.58 6.16 4.12
N ASN A 245 -13.66 5.73 3.45
CA ASN A 245 -14.99 5.65 4.05
C ASN A 245 -15.07 4.69 5.24
N PHE A 246 -14.21 3.66 5.31
CA PHE A 246 -14.15 2.81 6.50
C PHE A 246 -13.66 3.59 7.73
N PHE A 247 -12.75 4.56 7.55
CA PHE A 247 -12.29 5.37 8.68
C PHE A 247 -13.41 6.26 9.24
N THR A 248 -14.26 6.79 8.38
CA THR A 248 -15.46 7.53 8.79
C THR A 248 -16.49 6.60 9.42
N LYS A 249 -16.79 5.46 8.77
CA LYS A 249 -17.78 4.48 9.23
C LYS A 249 -17.49 3.96 10.64
N PHE A 250 -16.21 3.69 10.95
CA PHE A 250 -15.79 3.12 12.23
C PHE A 250 -15.17 4.14 13.18
N ASP A 251 -15.19 5.43 12.84
CA ASP A 251 -14.59 6.50 13.64
C ASP A 251 -13.11 6.20 13.97
N MET A 252 -12.32 5.97 12.91
CA MET A 252 -10.91 5.56 13.03
C MET A 252 -9.90 6.61 12.54
N TRP A 253 -10.33 7.82 12.18
CA TRP A 253 -9.42 8.85 11.70
C TRP A 253 -8.30 9.17 12.69
N ASP A 254 -8.63 9.29 13.98
CA ASP A 254 -7.63 9.52 15.02
C ASP A 254 -6.74 8.28 15.27
N GLN A 255 -7.22 7.09 14.94
CA GLN A 255 -6.40 5.88 14.98
C GLN A 255 -5.37 5.84 13.84
N VAL A 256 -5.67 6.44 12.69
CA VAL A 256 -4.77 6.47 11.51
C VAL A 256 -3.88 7.71 11.52
N PHE A 257 -4.44 8.89 11.85
CA PHE A 257 -3.74 10.17 11.90
C PHE A 257 -3.99 10.88 13.25
N PRO A 258 -3.29 10.48 14.32
CA PRO A 258 -3.53 10.98 15.67
C PRO A 258 -3.46 12.48 15.78
N GLY A 259 -4.51 13.09 16.36
CA GLY A 259 -4.56 14.53 16.61
C GLY A 259 -4.56 15.38 15.34
N ALA A 260 -4.93 14.81 14.17
CA ALA A 260 -5.11 15.57 12.95
C ALA A 260 -6.54 16.09 12.79
N ASN A 261 -6.69 17.33 12.30
CA ASN A 261 -7.97 17.86 11.86
C ASN A 261 -8.22 17.47 10.41
N ILE A 262 -8.61 16.20 10.20
CA ILE A 262 -8.78 15.61 8.88
C ILE A 262 -10.01 16.18 8.18
N ASN A 263 -9.82 16.58 6.91
CA ASN A 263 -10.93 16.87 6.04
C ASN A 263 -11.55 15.57 5.52
N THR A 264 -12.82 15.33 5.86
CA THR A 264 -13.57 14.14 5.46
C THR A 264 -14.38 14.33 4.16
N ASP A 265 -14.33 15.51 3.54
CA ASP A 265 -14.87 15.73 2.20
C ASP A 265 -13.95 15.07 1.17
N LEU A 266 -14.25 13.83 0.85
CA LEU A 266 -13.42 13.00 -0.02
C LEU A 266 -13.51 13.45 -1.49
N ILE A 267 -12.39 13.38 -2.18
CA ILE A 267 -12.25 13.74 -3.59
C ILE A 267 -11.90 12.51 -4.43
N LYS A 268 -12.31 12.49 -5.69
CA LYS A 268 -11.82 11.52 -6.66
C LYS A 268 -10.56 12.06 -7.33
N SER A 269 -9.43 11.44 -7.01
CA SER A 269 -8.14 11.73 -7.64
C SER A 269 -7.32 10.45 -7.76
N THR A 270 -6.55 10.35 -8.84
CA THR A 270 -5.55 9.31 -9.06
C THR A 270 -4.15 9.76 -8.62
N ASP A 271 -4.01 11.01 -8.20
CA ASP A 271 -2.76 11.56 -7.66
C ASP A 271 -2.78 11.46 -6.13
N PHE A 272 -1.87 10.65 -5.59
CA PHE A 272 -1.76 10.41 -4.16
C PHE A 272 -1.46 11.68 -3.36
N VAL A 273 -0.61 12.56 -3.90
CA VAL A 273 -0.26 13.83 -3.25
C VAL A 273 -1.48 14.73 -3.11
N VAL A 274 -2.32 14.78 -4.15
CA VAL A 274 -3.57 15.56 -4.16
C VAL A 274 -4.55 15.03 -3.13
N VAL A 275 -4.70 13.69 -3.02
CA VAL A 275 -5.57 13.08 -2.00
C VAL A 275 -5.08 13.40 -0.60
N ILE A 276 -3.77 13.24 -0.33
CA ILE A 276 -3.21 13.53 0.99
C ILE A 276 -3.32 15.03 1.31
N ALA A 277 -3.05 15.92 0.35
CA ALA A 277 -3.24 17.35 0.56
C ALA A 277 -4.70 17.69 0.92
N ASN A 278 -5.69 17.06 0.27
CA ASN A 278 -7.09 17.25 0.61
C ASN A 278 -7.43 16.77 2.03
N LEU A 279 -6.87 15.65 2.48
CA LEU A 279 -7.10 15.17 3.85
C LEU A 279 -6.59 16.16 4.90
N PHE A 280 -5.47 16.82 4.65
CA PHE A 280 -4.83 17.75 5.59
C PHE A 280 -5.12 19.23 5.32
N LYS A 281 -6.06 19.57 4.44
CA LYS A 281 -6.34 20.99 4.07
C LYS A 281 -6.84 21.85 5.23
N ASN A 282 -7.39 21.25 6.28
CA ASN A 282 -7.87 21.94 7.47
C ASN A 282 -6.79 22.12 8.56
N GLU A 283 -5.61 21.51 8.38
CA GLU A 283 -4.51 21.62 9.32
C GLU A 283 -3.78 22.98 9.18
N PRO A 284 -3.35 23.61 10.27
CA PRO A 284 -2.47 24.77 10.22
C PRO A 284 -1.14 24.43 9.55
N LEU A 285 -0.68 25.23 8.60
CA LEU A 285 0.55 24.97 7.85
C LEU A 285 1.83 25.02 8.70
N ASN A 286 1.81 25.78 9.79
CA ASN A 286 2.94 25.84 10.70
C ASN A 286 3.15 24.46 11.36
N ARG A 287 4.34 23.90 11.21
CA ARG A 287 4.74 22.56 11.70
C ARG A 287 4.06 21.36 11.00
N LEU A 288 3.16 21.58 10.01
CA LEU A 288 2.49 20.47 9.36
C LEU A 288 3.48 19.54 8.63
N GLU A 289 4.48 20.07 7.92
CA GLU A 289 5.51 19.24 7.27
C GLU A 289 6.22 18.33 8.27
N LEU A 290 6.60 18.88 9.43
CA LEU A 290 7.24 18.10 10.50
C LEU A 290 6.32 17.00 11.03
N LYS A 291 5.03 17.33 11.26
CA LYS A 291 3.99 16.39 11.69
C LYS A 291 3.77 15.27 10.66
N LEU A 292 3.68 15.61 9.37
CA LEU A 292 3.55 14.62 8.30
C LEU A 292 4.70 13.62 8.31
N VAL A 293 5.95 14.09 8.44
CA VAL A 293 7.14 13.24 8.39
C VAL A 293 7.38 12.50 9.70
N GLN A 294 7.31 13.19 10.84
CA GLN A 294 7.71 12.62 12.13
C GLN A 294 6.59 11.83 12.78
N ASP A 295 5.35 12.34 12.76
CA ASP A 295 4.24 11.70 13.46
C ASP A 295 3.54 10.68 12.57
N TYR A 296 3.28 10.98 11.29
CA TYR A 296 2.54 10.10 10.38
C TYR A 296 3.44 9.28 9.45
N LYS A 297 4.76 9.48 9.48
CA LYS A 297 5.77 8.74 8.71
C LYS A 297 5.58 8.83 7.19
N ILE A 298 4.97 9.92 6.74
CA ILE A 298 4.88 10.26 5.33
C ILE A 298 6.27 10.61 4.81
N GLU A 299 6.64 10.08 3.66
CA GLU A 299 7.94 10.33 3.05
C GLU A 299 8.18 11.83 2.84
N SER A 300 9.39 12.31 3.14
CA SER A 300 9.73 13.74 3.07
C SER A 300 9.38 14.38 1.72
N ASP A 301 9.58 13.66 0.61
CA ASP A 301 9.27 14.17 -0.73
C ASP A 301 7.75 14.32 -0.93
N THR A 302 6.96 13.37 -0.43
CA THR A 302 5.50 13.46 -0.45
C THR A 302 5.02 14.60 0.43
N ALA A 303 5.56 14.74 1.65
CA ALA A 303 5.21 15.82 2.57
C ALA A 303 5.50 17.20 1.98
N LYS A 304 6.67 17.39 1.34
CA LYS A 304 7.00 18.66 0.64
C LYS A 304 6.02 19.00 -0.48
N LYS A 305 5.60 18.01 -1.27
CA LYS A 305 4.61 18.21 -2.34
C LYS A 305 3.23 18.55 -1.76
N VAL A 306 2.82 17.89 -0.67
CA VAL A 306 1.58 18.21 0.05
C VAL A 306 1.63 19.64 0.57
N MET A 307 2.72 20.04 1.22
CA MET A 307 2.92 21.41 1.71
C MET A 307 2.90 22.44 0.58
N PHE A 308 3.48 22.09 -0.58
CA PHE A 308 3.39 22.94 -1.77
C PHE A 308 1.94 23.17 -2.18
N LEU A 309 1.14 22.11 -2.35
CA LEU A 309 -0.27 22.23 -2.78
C LEU A 309 -1.11 23.05 -1.79
N LEU A 310 -0.93 22.81 -0.48
CA LEU A 310 -1.63 23.57 0.55
C LEU A 310 -1.22 25.05 0.55
N SER A 311 0.09 25.33 0.40
CA SER A 311 0.60 26.71 0.27
C SER A 311 0.15 27.38 -1.04
N PHE A 312 -0.01 26.61 -2.11
CA PHE A 312 -0.50 27.09 -3.40
C PHE A 312 -1.93 27.67 -3.29
N SER A 313 -2.71 27.21 -2.34
CA SER A 313 -4.06 27.73 -2.09
C SER A 313 -4.06 29.23 -1.70
N ILE A 314 -2.94 29.73 -1.14
CA ILE A 314 -2.76 31.16 -0.75
C ILE A 314 -1.82 31.91 -1.70
N LEU A 315 -1.59 31.40 -2.91
CA LEU A 315 -0.71 32.02 -3.90
C LEU A 315 -1.19 33.44 -4.25
N THR A 316 -0.27 34.42 -4.18
CA THR A 316 -0.41 35.77 -4.66
C THR A 316 0.73 36.13 -5.60
N PRO A 317 0.63 37.21 -6.41
CA PRO A 317 1.72 37.64 -7.28
C PRO A 317 3.04 37.90 -6.55
N GLU A 318 2.95 38.36 -5.30
CA GLU A 318 4.12 38.69 -4.46
C GLU A 318 4.95 37.50 -4.05
N ILE A 319 4.33 36.29 -4.01
CA ILE A 319 5.02 35.05 -3.63
C ILE A 319 5.20 34.08 -4.80
N ALA A 320 4.76 34.44 -6.02
CA ALA A 320 4.79 33.56 -7.18
C ALA A 320 6.21 33.06 -7.50
N PHE A 321 7.22 33.92 -7.44
CA PHE A 321 8.60 33.55 -7.68
C PHE A 321 9.15 32.54 -6.64
N GLU A 322 8.84 32.76 -5.36
CA GLU A 322 9.24 31.82 -4.30
C GLU A 322 8.50 30.48 -4.43
N MET A 323 7.23 30.52 -4.83
CA MET A 323 6.47 29.28 -5.10
C MET A 323 7.00 28.54 -6.32
N PHE A 324 7.48 29.24 -7.35
CA PHE A 324 8.14 28.60 -8.49
C PHE A 324 9.42 27.87 -8.06
N LYS A 325 10.27 28.50 -7.25
CA LYS A 325 11.45 27.82 -6.69
C LYS A 325 11.09 26.59 -5.87
N LYS A 326 10.05 26.67 -5.04
CA LYS A 326 9.57 25.52 -4.27
C LYS A 326 9.04 24.40 -5.17
N LYS A 327 8.33 24.74 -6.26
CA LYS A 327 7.89 23.78 -7.27
C LYS A 327 9.05 22.95 -7.82
N GLU A 328 10.12 23.63 -8.23
CA GLU A 328 11.33 22.99 -8.74
C GLU A 328 12.03 22.12 -7.66
N GLN A 329 12.14 22.63 -6.43
CA GLN A 329 12.80 21.94 -5.32
C GLN A 329 12.08 20.67 -4.87
N CYS A 330 10.76 20.62 -4.92
CA CYS A 330 9.98 19.45 -4.54
C CYS A 330 9.59 18.55 -5.74
N PHE A 331 10.02 18.91 -6.96
CA PHE A 331 9.73 18.16 -8.17
C PHE A 331 8.24 17.85 -8.37
N ILE A 332 7.37 18.81 -8.04
CA ILE A 332 5.94 18.66 -8.27
C ILE A 332 5.59 19.01 -9.73
N THR A 333 4.76 18.19 -10.36
CA THR A 333 4.40 18.34 -11.76
C THR A 333 3.26 19.32 -11.98
N ASP A 334 3.19 19.93 -13.16
CA ASP A 334 2.05 20.76 -13.55
C ASP A 334 0.73 19.95 -13.56
N ALA A 335 0.78 18.66 -13.90
CA ALA A 335 -0.36 17.78 -13.85
C ALA A 335 -0.96 17.68 -12.44
N THR A 336 -0.10 17.48 -11.42
CA THR A 336 -0.50 17.44 -10.01
C THR A 336 -1.12 18.78 -9.56
N ILE A 337 -0.53 19.91 -9.98
CA ILE A 337 -1.07 21.25 -9.64
C ILE A 337 -2.42 21.48 -10.32
N LEU A 338 -2.55 21.12 -11.61
CA LEU A 338 -3.81 21.20 -12.35
C LEU A 338 -4.91 20.37 -11.72
N GLU A 339 -4.58 19.17 -11.28
CA GLU A 339 -5.54 18.32 -10.59
C GLU A 339 -5.97 18.92 -9.25
N TRP A 340 -5.05 19.50 -8.48
CA TRP A 340 -5.37 20.25 -7.27
C TRP A 340 -6.29 21.43 -7.52
N ILE A 341 -6.00 22.24 -8.56
CA ILE A 341 -6.85 23.36 -8.99
C ILE A 341 -8.27 22.87 -9.31
N LYS A 342 -8.37 21.80 -10.09
CA LYS A 342 -9.64 21.19 -10.49
C LYS A 342 -10.43 20.66 -9.28
N VAL A 343 -9.79 19.87 -8.42
CA VAL A 343 -10.42 19.24 -7.27
C VAL A 343 -10.92 20.26 -6.26
N CYS A 344 -10.15 21.32 -6.01
CA CYS A 344 -10.52 22.41 -5.10
C CYS A 344 -11.43 23.44 -5.75
N SER A 345 -11.84 23.24 -7.03
CA SER A 345 -12.65 24.19 -7.80
C SER A 345 -12.06 25.61 -7.79
N ILE A 346 -10.73 25.71 -7.87
CA ILE A 346 -10.01 26.97 -7.82
C ILE A 346 -10.22 27.71 -9.15
N ASN A 347 -10.96 28.82 -9.13
CA ASN A 347 -11.13 29.72 -10.27
C ASN A 347 -10.46 31.07 -9.99
N ASP A 348 -9.12 31.03 -9.87
CA ASP A 348 -8.30 32.19 -9.54
C ASP A 348 -7.29 32.42 -10.69
N PRO A 349 -7.36 33.55 -11.42
CA PRO A 349 -6.44 33.83 -12.51
C PRO A 349 -4.96 33.77 -12.12
N VAL A 350 -4.62 34.20 -10.90
CA VAL A 350 -3.24 34.15 -10.40
C VAL A 350 -2.72 32.70 -10.38
N LYS A 351 -3.53 31.77 -9.89
CA LYS A 351 -3.16 30.35 -9.78
C LYS A 351 -3.11 29.65 -11.14
N ILE A 352 -4.03 30.00 -12.04
CA ILE A 352 -4.04 29.48 -13.41
C ILE A 352 -2.81 29.97 -14.17
N LYS A 353 -2.51 31.28 -14.11
CA LYS A 353 -1.37 31.88 -14.78
C LYS A 353 -0.01 31.45 -14.22
N PHE A 354 0.02 30.97 -12.97
CA PHE A 354 1.24 30.41 -12.39
C PHE A 354 1.82 29.23 -13.21
N LEU A 355 1.00 28.45 -13.87
CA LEU A 355 1.46 27.33 -14.71
C LEU A 355 2.17 27.82 -16.00
N GLU A 356 1.82 29.01 -16.46
CA GLU A 356 2.47 29.65 -17.61
C GLU A 356 3.73 30.43 -17.20
N TYR A 357 3.90 30.71 -15.90
CA TYR A 357 4.99 31.52 -15.38
C TYR A 357 6.34 30.81 -15.48
N LYS A 358 7.30 31.51 -16.08
CA LYS A 358 8.70 31.13 -16.13
C LYS A 358 9.56 32.31 -15.73
N PRO A 359 10.40 32.21 -14.70
CA PRO A 359 11.35 33.25 -14.35
C PRO A 359 12.25 33.60 -15.52
N SER A 360 12.42 34.88 -15.76
CA SER A 360 13.16 35.39 -16.91
C SER A 360 14.28 36.37 -16.57
N THR A 361 14.39 36.75 -15.29
CA THR A 361 15.40 37.73 -14.83
C THR A 361 16.79 37.06 -14.79
N SER A 362 17.73 37.62 -15.56
CA SER A 362 19.12 37.14 -15.58
C SER A 362 19.90 37.72 -14.40
N ALA A 363 20.47 36.82 -13.58
CA ALA A 363 21.38 37.22 -12.51
C ALA A 363 22.68 37.82 -13.08
N GLU A 364 23.16 37.30 -14.23
CA GLU A 364 24.39 37.75 -14.88
C GLU A 364 24.27 39.21 -15.37
N GLU A 365 23.11 39.58 -15.94
CA GLU A 365 22.85 40.97 -16.38
C GLU A 365 22.81 41.94 -15.22
N LEU A 366 22.26 41.55 -14.06
CA LEU A 366 22.23 42.36 -12.87
C LEU A 366 23.63 42.50 -12.24
N MET A 367 24.40 41.43 -12.23
CA MET A 367 25.80 41.47 -11.76
C MET A 367 26.66 42.36 -12.66
N ALA A 368 26.45 42.37 -13.98
CA ALA A 368 27.09 43.29 -14.90
C ALA A 368 26.78 44.78 -14.64
N LYS A 369 25.61 45.05 -14.01
CA LYS A 369 25.21 46.38 -13.52
C LYS A 369 25.72 46.72 -12.13
N GLY A 370 26.58 45.86 -11.53
CA GLY A 370 27.16 46.07 -10.21
C GLY A 370 26.33 45.61 -9.04
N ILE A 371 25.17 44.96 -9.27
CA ILE A 371 24.29 44.47 -8.20
C ILE A 371 24.79 43.09 -7.75
N THR A 372 25.16 42.91 -6.48
CA THR A 372 25.75 41.66 -5.99
C THR A 372 25.21 41.28 -4.60
N GLY A 373 25.52 40.07 -4.16
CA GLY A 373 25.20 39.58 -2.82
C GLY A 373 23.71 39.62 -2.49
N ARG A 374 23.34 40.12 -1.32
CA ARG A 374 21.95 40.19 -0.84
C ARG A 374 21.05 41.09 -1.72
N GLU A 375 21.63 42.16 -2.25
CA GLU A 375 20.92 43.09 -3.11
C GLU A 375 20.48 42.44 -4.43
N LEU A 376 21.34 41.60 -5.01
CA LEU A 376 21.02 40.81 -6.21
C LEU A 376 19.77 39.93 -6.01
N GLY A 377 19.70 39.23 -4.88
CA GLY A 377 18.55 38.39 -4.57
C GLY A 377 17.24 39.18 -4.42
N LEU A 378 17.30 40.36 -3.80
CA LEU A 378 16.14 41.24 -3.64
C LEU A 378 15.68 41.83 -4.97
N GLU A 379 16.62 42.22 -5.83
CA GLU A 379 16.31 42.82 -7.14
C GLU A 379 15.71 41.78 -8.11
N ILE A 380 16.28 40.53 -8.13
CA ILE A 380 15.68 39.42 -8.89
C ILE A 380 14.24 39.20 -8.45
N LYS A 381 14.02 39.12 -7.14
CA LYS A 381 12.66 38.91 -6.58
C LYS A 381 11.71 40.04 -7.00
N ARG A 382 12.12 41.29 -6.92
CA ARG A 382 11.32 42.46 -7.32
C ARG A 382 10.91 42.40 -8.79
N LEU A 383 11.89 42.15 -9.68
CA LEU A 383 11.67 42.07 -11.12
C LEU A 383 10.78 40.84 -11.49
N GLU A 384 10.96 39.73 -10.85
CA GLU A 384 10.11 38.53 -11.10
C GLU A 384 8.68 38.74 -10.64
N ILE A 385 8.43 39.45 -9.55
CA ILE A 385 7.07 39.88 -9.15
C ILE A 385 6.43 40.77 -10.23
N GLU A 386 7.18 41.71 -10.76
CA GLU A 386 6.71 42.59 -11.86
C GLU A 386 6.42 41.80 -13.13
N ASN A 387 7.30 40.85 -13.49
CA ASN A 387 7.13 39.97 -14.64
C ASN A 387 5.88 39.11 -14.51
N PHE A 388 5.67 38.54 -13.33
CA PHE A 388 4.46 37.75 -13.08
C PHE A 388 3.19 38.59 -13.12
N LYS A 389 3.20 39.86 -12.58
CA LYS A 389 2.07 40.77 -12.65
C LYS A 389 1.72 41.17 -14.09
N LYS A 390 2.70 41.22 -15.00
CA LYS A 390 2.43 41.49 -16.43
C LYS A 390 1.78 40.30 -17.13
N LEU A 391 1.87 39.09 -16.57
CA LEU A 391 1.24 37.90 -17.12
C LEU A 391 -0.26 37.81 -16.74
N LEU A 392 -0.67 38.46 -15.64
CA LEU A 392 -2.06 38.52 -15.18
C LEU A 392 -2.89 39.48 -16.00
#